data_24310a9df8cff119db8b46098ec46a80
#
_entry.id   24310a9df8cff119db8b46098ec46a80
#
_cell.length_a   1.000
_cell.length_b   1.000
_cell.length_c   1.000
_cell.angle_alpha   90.00
_cell.angle_beta   90.00
_cell.angle_gamma   90.00
#
_symmetry.space_group_name_H-M   'P 1'
#
loop_
_entity.id
_entity.type
_entity.pdbx_description
1 polymer ?
#
loop_
_entity_poly.entity_id
_entity_poly.type
_entity_poly.pdbx_seq_one_letter_code
_entity_poly.pdbx_strand_id
1 'polypeptide(L)'
;MKKYLFVFLISMVPLIELRGAIPYAVGMGLPVVPSIIVSVIGNMIPVPFIFLFARRILEWGKDRRYIGKFFTWCLEKGEKGGRKLEEKAGRGLYIALLLFVGIPLPGTGAWTGTLAASILDMDFKKSVLYVLAGVLLAGAIILALSLGLFGAINFLK
;
A
#
# COMPACT_ATOMS: atom_id res chain seq x y z
N MET A 1 -22.81 -5.30 11.02
CA MET A 1 -22.55 -4.40 9.90
C MET A 1 -21.65 -3.21 10.26
N LYS A 2 -21.93 -2.43 11.32
CA LYS A 2 -21.11 -1.23 11.70
C LYS A 2 -19.62 -1.56 11.90
N LYS A 3 -19.26 -2.68 12.55
CA LYS A 3 -17.87 -3.06 12.80
C LYS A 3 -17.07 -3.30 11.48
N TYR A 4 -17.65 -3.93 10.47
CA TYR A 4 -17.01 -4.12 9.17
C TYR A 4 -16.82 -2.80 8.40
N LEU A 5 -17.73 -1.85 8.56
CA LEU A 5 -17.57 -0.51 8.01
C LEU A 5 -16.34 0.19 8.62
N PHE A 6 -16.11 0.04 9.92
CA PHE A 6 -14.90 0.57 10.57
C PHE A 6 -13.63 -0.12 10.03
N VAL A 7 -13.63 -1.45 9.90
CA VAL A 7 -12.51 -2.21 9.30
C VAL A 7 -12.21 -1.69 7.91
N PHE A 8 -13.24 -1.49 7.08
CA PHE A 8 -13.12 -0.94 5.74
C PHE A 8 -12.51 0.48 5.74
N LEU A 9 -13.05 1.38 6.56
CA LEU A 9 -12.58 2.76 6.63
C LEU A 9 -11.15 2.85 7.17
N ILE A 10 -10.81 2.08 8.21
CA ILE A 10 -9.46 2.01 8.77
C ILE A 10 -8.47 1.54 7.68
N SER A 11 -8.84 0.55 6.87
CA SER A 11 -7.96 0.02 5.83
C SER A 11 -7.72 1.01 4.68
N MET A 12 -8.57 2.01 4.50
CA MET A 12 -8.39 3.09 3.52
C MET A 12 -7.45 4.21 4.01
N VAL A 13 -7.23 4.32 5.32
CA VAL A 13 -6.43 5.41 5.87
C VAL A 13 -4.95 5.23 5.56
N PRO A 14 -4.26 6.27 5.02
CA PRO A 14 -2.82 6.22 4.80
C PRO A 14 -2.07 5.81 6.08
N LEU A 15 -1.00 5.04 5.94
CA LEU A 15 -0.13 4.54 7.02
C LEU A 15 -0.77 3.50 7.94
N ILE A 16 -2.07 3.51 8.17
CA ILE A 16 -2.76 2.50 9.00
C ILE A 16 -3.05 1.28 8.15
N GLU A 17 -3.78 1.48 7.05
CA GLU A 17 -4.05 0.46 6.04
C GLU A 17 -4.66 -0.84 6.63
N LEU A 18 -4.52 -1.96 5.93
CA LEU A 18 -4.93 -3.27 6.45
C LEU A 18 -4.12 -3.70 7.70
N ARG A 19 -2.95 -3.09 7.91
CA ARG A 19 -2.06 -3.38 9.06
C ARG A 19 -2.70 -3.02 10.39
N GLY A 20 -3.53 -1.97 10.42
CA GLY A 20 -4.33 -1.62 11.58
C GLY A 20 -5.73 -2.26 11.54
N ALA A 21 -6.30 -2.41 10.34
CA ALA A 21 -7.66 -2.93 10.18
C ALA A 21 -7.77 -4.41 10.61
N ILE A 22 -6.77 -5.26 10.26
CA ILE A 22 -6.78 -6.68 10.63
C ILE A 22 -6.64 -6.89 12.14
N PRO A 23 -5.64 -6.31 12.86
CA PRO A 23 -5.56 -6.43 14.31
C PRO A 23 -6.80 -5.90 15.02
N TYR A 24 -7.38 -4.80 14.54
CA TYR A 24 -8.65 -4.27 15.07
C TYR A 24 -9.77 -5.30 14.92
N ALA A 25 -9.92 -5.91 13.75
CA ALA A 25 -10.96 -6.92 13.50
C ALA A 25 -10.78 -8.16 14.39
N VAL A 26 -9.55 -8.66 14.53
CA VAL A 26 -9.21 -9.81 15.39
C VAL A 26 -9.49 -9.47 16.86
N GLY A 27 -9.06 -8.30 17.34
CA GLY A 27 -9.31 -7.85 18.70
C GLY A 27 -10.79 -7.66 19.04
N MET A 28 -11.62 -7.34 18.03
CA MET A 28 -13.08 -7.24 18.16
C MET A 28 -13.80 -8.59 18.02
N GLY A 29 -13.07 -9.69 17.86
CA GLY A 29 -13.62 -11.04 17.68
C GLY A 29 -14.41 -11.23 16.39
N LEU A 30 -14.09 -10.46 15.34
CA LEU A 30 -14.78 -10.59 14.07
C LEU A 30 -14.30 -11.85 13.31
N PRO A 31 -15.17 -12.51 12.53
CA PRO A 31 -14.78 -13.58 11.64
C PRO A 31 -13.62 -13.19 10.73
N VAL A 32 -12.57 -14.01 10.69
CA VAL A 32 -11.29 -13.69 10.05
C VAL A 32 -11.45 -13.45 8.54
N VAL A 33 -12.11 -14.40 7.84
CA VAL A 33 -12.21 -14.35 6.37
C VAL A 33 -12.92 -13.09 5.88
N PRO A 34 -14.12 -12.73 6.36
CA PRO A 34 -14.77 -11.50 5.95
C PRO A 34 -13.96 -10.25 6.30
N SER A 35 -13.25 -10.25 7.44
CA SER A 35 -12.44 -9.12 7.86
C SER A 35 -11.26 -8.87 6.92
N ILE A 36 -10.58 -9.93 6.47
CA ILE A 36 -9.49 -9.84 5.49
C ILE A 36 -10.04 -9.30 4.16
N ILE A 37 -11.13 -9.87 3.66
CA ILE A 37 -11.73 -9.45 2.38
C ILE A 37 -12.06 -7.95 2.42
N VAL A 38 -12.74 -7.50 3.47
CA VAL A 38 -13.12 -6.11 3.64
C VAL A 38 -11.89 -5.20 3.75
N SER A 39 -10.86 -5.62 4.50
CA SER A 39 -9.60 -4.87 4.65
C SER A 39 -8.85 -4.76 3.32
N VAL A 40 -8.76 -5.84 2.55
CA VAL A 40 -8.11 -5.84 1.23
C VAL A 40 -8.84 -4.92 0.26
N ILE A 41 -10.17 -5.02 0.19
CA ILE A 41 -10.98 -4.15 -0.70
C ILE A 41 -10.78 -2.69 -0.31
N GLY A 42 -10.91 -2.35 0.98
CA GLY A 42 -10.73 -0.97 1.45
C GLY A 42 -9.32 -0.44 1.15
N ASN A 43 -8.28 -1.26 1.33
CA ASN A 43 -6.90 -0.87 1.05
C ASN A 43 -6.61 -0.69 -0.46
N MET A 44 -7.31 -1.42 -1.33
CA MET A 44 -7.12 -1.35 -2.78
C MET A 44 -7.89 -0.22 -3.46
N ILE A 45 -8.97 0.29 -2.86
CA ILE A 45 -9.75 1.38 -3.45
C ILE A 45 -8.91 2.64 -3.73
N PRO A 46 -8.07 3.14 -2.80
CA PRO A 46 -7.24 4.32 -3.07
C PRO A 46 -6.17 4.11 -4.13
N VAL A 47 -5.69 2.87 -4.35
CA VAL A 47 -4.54 2.55 -5.21
C VAL A 47 -4.65 3.13 -6.63
N PRO A 48 -5.72 2.89 -7.43
CA PRO A 48 -5.82 3.47 -8.76
C PRO A 48 -5.88 5.00 -8.73
N PHE A 49 -6.53 5.58 -7.73
CA PHE A 49 -6.59 7.04 -7.59
C PHE A 49 -5.22 7.62 -7.28
N ILE A 50 -4.48 7.05 -6.33
CA ILE A 50 -3.12 7.49 -5.99
C ILE A 50 -2.23 7.39 -7.23
N PHE A 51 -2.25 6.27 -7.95
CA PHE A 51 -1.42 6.07 -9.13
C PHE A 51 -1.70 7.12 -10.21
N LEU A 52 -2.96 7.35 -10.55
CA LEU A 52 -3.36 8.25 -11.61
C LEU A 52 -3.21 9.73 -11.23
N PHE A 53 -3.51 10.08 -9.98
CA PHE A 53 -3.49 11.47 -9.54
C PHE A 53 -2.13 11.93 -9.02
N ALA A 54 -1.30 11.04 -8.45
CA ALA A 54 0.02 11.42 -7.93
C ALA A 54 0.87 12.07 -9.01
N ARG A 55 0.98 11.45 -10.19
CA ARG A 55 1.72 12.02 -11.32
C ARG A 55 1.10 13.33 -11.79
N ARG A 56 -0.24 13.40 -11.92
CA ARG A 56 -0.94 14.64 -12.29
C ARG A 56 -0.70 15.79 -11.33
N ILE A 57 -0.69 15.50 -10.04
CA ILE A 57 -0.38 16.51 -9.00
C ILE A 57 1.06 17.00 -9.16
N LEU A 58 2.01 16.10 -9.40
CA LEU A 58 3.41 16.47 -9.64
C LEU A 58 3.57 17.30 -10.92
N GLU A 59 2.93 16.89 -12.00
CA GLU A 59 2.92 17.63 -13.28
C GLU A 59 2.27 19.02 -13.14
N TRP A 60 1.16 19.11 -12.41
CA TRP A 60 0.52 20.39 -12.13
C TRP A 60 1.39 21.29 -11.23
N GLY A 61 2.06 20.68 -10.25
CA GLY A 61 2.89 21.40 -9.28
C GLY A 61 4.21 21.92 -9.86
N LYS A 62 4.74 21.30 -10.94
CA LYS A 62 6.02 21.73 -11.55
C LYS A 62 6.00 23.17 -12.04
N ASP A 63 4.81 23.67 -12.45
CA ASP A 63 4.65 25.03 -12.98
C ASP A 63 4.43 26.08 -11.88
N ARG A 64 4.47 25.68 -10.60
CA ARG A 64 4.25 26.58 -9.46
C ARG A 64 5.53 27.23 -8.98
N ARG A 65 5.49 28.56 -8.73
CA ARG A 65 6.65 29.41 -8.42
C ARG A 65 7.48 28.94 -7.21
N TYR A 66 6.84 28.38 -6.17
CA TYR A 66 7.51 27.99 -4.92
C TYR A 66 7.85 26.49 -4.84
N ILE A 67 7.02 25.63 -5.43
CA ILE A 67 7.13 24.16 -5.30
C ILE A 67 7.57 23.51 -6.61
N GLY A 68 7.55 24.26 -7.74
CA GLY A 68 7.82 23.74 -9.07
C GLY A 68 9.17 23.02 -9.18
N LYS A 69 10.24 23.62 -8.63
CA LYS A 69 11.59 23.02 -8.67
C LYS A 69 11.64 21.65 -7.97
N PHE A 70 10.94 21.52 -6.84
CA PHE A 70 10.87 20.25 -6.10
C PHE A 70 10.09 19.21 -6.89
N PHE A 71 8.95 19.57 -7.47
CA PHE A 71 8.13 18.64 -8.24
C PHE A 71 8.80 18.23 -9.56
N THR A 72 9.46 19.15 -10.25
CA THR A 72 10.28 18.85 -11.44
C THR A 72 11.41 17.89 -11.07
N TRP A 73 12.11 18.13 -9.98
CA TRP A 73 13.15 17.22 -9.48
C TRP A 73 12.60 15.83 -9.16
N CYS A 74 11.43 15.73 -8.51
CA CYS A 74 10.77 14.44 -8.23
C CYS A 74 10.43 13.68 -9.52
N LEU A 75 9.86 14.37 -10.51
CA LEU A 75 9.53 13.78 -11.81
C LEU A 75 10.77 13.27 -12.55
N GLU A 76 11.79 14.14 -12.71
CA GLU A 76 13.03 13.77 -13.41
C GLU A 76 13.78 12.63 -12.73
N LYS A 77 13.88 12.66 -11.40
CA LYS A 77 14.50 11.58 -10.62
C LYS A 77 13.69 10.30 -10.68
N GLY A 78 12.37 10.41 -10.59
CA GLY A 78 11.45 9.29 -10.71
C GLY A 78 11.56 8.60 -12.06
N GLU A 79 11.45 9.34 -13.17
CA GLU A 79 11.57 8.82 -14.53
C GLU A 79 12.95 8.19 -14.81
N LYS A 80 14.03 8.90 -14.45
CA LYS A 80 15.40 8.35 -14.62
C LYS A 80 15.63 7.12 -13.76
N GLY A 81 15.14 7.14 -12.53
CA GLY A 81 15.23 5.99 -11.61
C GLY A 81 14.42 4.80 -12.11
N GLY A 82 13.19 5.04 -12.54
CA GLY A 82 12.30 4.02 -13.08
C GLY A 82 12.86 3.33 -14.30
N ARG A 83 13.32 4.10 -15.30
CA ARG A 83 13.96 3.53 -16.53
C ARG A 83 15.19 2.71 -16.22
N LYS A 84 16.10 3.22 -15.37
CA LYS A 84 17.32 2.49 -14.99
C LYS A 84 17.01 1.20 -14.24
N LEU A 85 15.98 1.21 -13.39
CA LEU A 85 15.54 0.03 -12.65
C LEU A 85 14.83 -0.97 -13.58
N GLU A 86 14.02 -0.49 -14.51
CA GLU A 86 13.33 -1.33 -15.48
C GLU A 86 14.33 -2.00 -16.44
N GLU A 87 15.33 -1.27 -16.95
CA GLU A 87 16.40 -1.80 -17.78
C GLU A 87 17.26 -2.84 -17.05
N LYS A 88 17.59 -2.61 -15.78
CA LYS A 88 18.47 -3.50 -15.00
C LYS A 88 17.74 -4.66 -14.35
N ALA A 89 16.55 -4.42 -13.84
CA ALA A 89 15.81 -5.36 -13.02
C ALA A 89 14.64 -6.03 -13.75
N GLY A 90 14.16 -5.47 -14.88
CA GLY A 90 13.02 -6.00 -15.61
C GLY A 90 11.85 -6.35 -14.66
N ARG A 91 11.50 -7.66 -14.61
CA ARG A 91 10.47 -8.15 -13.67
C ARG A 91 10.84 -7.96 -12.19
N GLY A 92 12.11 -7.80 -11.87
CA GLY A 92 12.59 -7.59 -10.50
C GLY A 92 12.05 -6.30 -9.86
N LEU A 93 11.80 -5.25 -10.66
CA LEU A 93 11.22 -4.00 -10.16
C LEU A 93 9.81 -4.21 -9.60
N TYR A 94 8.98 -4.99 -10.28
CA TYR A 94 7.62 -5.31 -9.81
C TYR A 94 7.65 -6.24 -8.59
N ILE A 95 8.59 -7.18 -8.54
CA ILE A 95 8.81 -8.02 -7.36
C ILE A 95 9.25 -7.17 -6.17
N ALA A 96 10.14 -6.20 -6.38
CA ALA A 96 10.54 -5.24 -5.35
C ALA A 96 9.34 -4.42 -4.84
N LEU A 97 8.46 -3.98 -5.74
CA LEU A 97 7.22 -3.29 -5.38
C LEU A 97 6.31 -4.19 -4.53
N LEU A 98 6.13 -5.46 -4.92
CA LEU A 98 5.36 -6.44 -4.15
C LEU A 98 5.92 -6.61 -2.74
N LEU A 99 7.23 -6.81 -2.61
CA LEU A 99 7.89 -6.99 -1.31
C LEU A 99 7.83 -5.71 -0.47
N PHE A 100 8.00 -4.54 -1.08
CA PHE A 100 7.88 -3.25 -0.42
C PHE A 100 6.49 -3.03 0.17
N VAL A 101 5.45 -3.45 -0.53
CA VAL A 101 4.06 -3.41 -0.04
C VAL A 101 3.79 -4.53 0.94
N GLY A 102 4.30 -5.73 0.67
CA GLY A 102 3.97 -6.96 1.39
C GLY A 102 4.67 -7.11 2.74
N ILE A 103 5.90 -6.59 2.89
CA ILE A 103 6.61 -6.66 4.16
C ILE A 103 6.13 -5.52 5.06
N PRO A 104 5.54 -5.82 6.25
CA PRO A 104 4.92 -4.81 7.09
C PRO A 104 5.94 -4.00 7.90
N LEU A 105 6.70 -3.12 7.22
CA LEU A 105 7.63 -2.19 7.85
C LEU A 105 7.00 -0.78 7.95
N PRO A 106 7.41 0.05 8.91
CA PRO A 106 6.98 1.44 8.98
C PRO A 106 7.33 2.21 7.70
N GLY A 107 6.37 2.93 7.15
CA GLY A 107 6.56 3.73 5.92
C GLY A 107 6.46 2.95 4.61
N THR A 108 6.30 1.63 4.65
CA THR A 108 5.96 0.82 3.47
C THR A 108 4.44 0.60 3.39
N GLY A 109 3.93 0.09 2.27
CA GLY A 109 2.50 -0.24 2.12
C GLY A 109 1.94 0.09 0.75
N ALA A 110 0.63 -0.09 0.58
CA ALA A 110 -0.04 0.14 -0.69
C ALA A 110 0.00 1.61 -1.11
N TRP A 111 -0.19 2.55 -0.18
CA TRP A 111 -0.14 3.98 -0.45
C TRP A 111 1.23 4.43 -0.94
N THR A 112 2.27 4.15 -0.17
CA THR A 112 3.65 4.56 -0.49
C THR A 112 4.21 3.79 -1.68
N GLY A 113 3.91 2.49 -1.80
CA GLY A 113 4.31 1.68 -2.95
C GLY A 113 3.67 2.15 -4.25
N THR A 114 2.38 2.47 -4.21
CA THR A 114 1.66 3.01 -5.38
C THR A 114 2.17 4.40 -5.78
N LEU A 115 2.44 5.26 -4.80
CA LEU A 115 3.03 6.56 -5.04
C LEU A 115 4.41 6.42 -5.71
N ALA A 116 5.27 5.55 -5.17
CA ALA A 116 6.57 5.27 -5.75
C ALA A 116 6.45 4.72 -7.19
N ALA A 117 5.56 3.76 -7.43
CA ALA A 117 5.32 3.20 -8.76
C ALA A 117 4.86 4.27 -9.77
N SER A 118 4.00 5.20 -9.33
CA SER A 118 3.55 6.32 -10.16
C SER A 118 4.69 7.30 -10.49
N ILE A 119 5.53 7.64 -9.50
CA ILE A 119 6.68 8.54 -9.69
C ILE A 119 7.73 7.89 -10.61
N LEU A 120 7.95 6.59 -10.48
CA LEU A 120 8.88 5.80 -11.30
C LEU A 120 8.34 5.52 -12.71
N ASP A 121 7.15 6.00 -13.05
CA ASP A 121 6.50 5.79 -14.36
C ASP A 121 6.33 4.31 -14.74
N MET A 122 6.03 3.49 -13.73
CA MET A 122 5.78 2.06 -13.94
C MET A 122 4.43 1.82 -14.64
N ASP A 123 4.29 0.68 -15.32
CA ASP A 123 3.01 0.31 -15.96
C ASP A 123 1.88 0.18 -14.92
N PHE A 124 0.77 0.87 -15.19
CA PHE A 124 -0.37 0.93 -14.27
C PHE A 124 -0.95 -0.45 -13.93
N LYS A 125 -1.22 -1.26 -14.95
CA LYS A 125 -1.87 -2.57 -14.74
C LYS A 125 -0.99 -3.52 -13.95
N LYS A 126 0.30 -3.58 -14.31
CA LYS A 126 1.28 -4.40 -13.60
C LYS A 126 1.46 -3.90 -12.17
N SER A 127 1.60 -2.59 -11.96
CA SER A 127 1.76 -2.01 -10.63
C SER A 127 0.58 -2.34 -9.73
N VAL A 128 -0.67 -2.17 -10.19
CA VAL A 128 -1.88 -2.51 -9.42
C VAL A 128 -1.90 -4.00 -9.06
N LEU A 129 -1.53 -4.88 -10.00
CA LEU A 129 -1.48 -6.33 -9.75
C LEU A 129 -0.43 -6.69 -8.69
N TYR A 130 0.78 -6.14 -8.78
CA TYR A 130 1.85 -6.42 -7.82
C TYR A 130 1.60 -5.76 -6.45
N VAL A 131 0.96 -4.58 -6.42
CA VAL A 131 0.48 -3.97 -5.18
C VAL A 131 -0.58 -4.85 -4.52
N LEU A 132 -1.56 -5.38 -5.28
CA LEU A 132 -2.55 -6.32 -4.75
C LEU A 132 -1.90 -7.58 -4.17
N ALA A 133 -0.94 -8.17 -4.89
CA ALA A 133 -0.20 -9.33 -4.39
C ALA A 133 0.57 -9.00 -3.10
N GLY A 134 1.18 -7.80 -3.01
CA GLY A 134 1.83 -7.30 -1.80
C GLY A 134 0.84 -7.10 -0.64
N VAL A 135 -0.33 -6.53 -0.92
CA VAL A 135 -1.42 -6.35 0.07
C VAL A 135 -1.89 -7.70 0.63
N LEU A 136 -2.04 -8.72 -0.22
CA LEU A 136 -2.41 -10.07 0.21
C LEU A 136 -1.31 -10.70 1.07
N LEU A 137 -0.04 -10.54 0.70
CA LEU A 137 1.10 -10.99 1.48
C LEU A 137 1.15 -10.29 2.84
N ALA A 138 1.02 -8.96 2.88
CA ALA A 138 0.96 -8.19 4.12
C ALA A 138 -0.22 -8.65 5.00
N GLY A 139 -1.38 -8.88 4.39
CA GLY A 139 -2.56 -9.40 5.07
C GLY A 139 -2.31 -10.73 5.76
N ALA A 140 -1.67 -11.68 5.07
CA ALA A 140 -1.31 -12.99 5.63
C ALA A 140 -0.33 -12.85 6.81
N ILE A 141 0.71 -12.02 6.67
CA ILE A 141 1.71 -11.79 7.73
C ILE A 141 1.06 -11.14 8.95
N ILE A 142 0.29 -10.06 8.76
CA ILE A 142 -0.37 -9.34 9.85
C ILE A 142 -1.42 -10.21 10.54
N LEU A 143 -2.15 -11.03 9.80
CA LEU A 143 -3.09 -11.97 10.38
C LEU A 143 -2.38 -12.97 11.28
N ALA A 144 -1.29 -13.60 10.81
CA ALA A 144 -0.52 -14.56 11.58
C ALA A 144 0.01 -13.93 12.88
N LEU A 145 0.55 -12.71 12.80
CA LEU A 145 1.02 -11.95 13.96
C LEU A 145 -0.13 -11.60 14.92
N SER A 146 -1.29 -11.18 14.38
CA SER A 146 -2.45 -10.81 15.20
C SER A 146 -3.00 -12.02 15.95
N LEU A 147 -3.19 -13.15 15.27
CA LEU A 147 -3.67 -14.38 15.91
C LEU A 147 -2.70 -14.90 16.96
N GLY A 148 -1.39 -14.86 16.69
CA GLY A 148 -0.36 -15.23 17.63
C GLY A 148 -0.37 -14.35 18.89
N LEU A 149 -0.44 -13.04 18.71
CA LEU A 149 -0.48 -12.08 19.83
C LEU A 149 -1.73 -12.24 20.70
N PHE A 150 -2.92 -12.28 20.08
CA PHE A 150 -4.18 -12.43 20.82
C PHE A 150 -4.32 -13.82 21.44
N GLY A 151 -3.79 -14.87 20.79
CA GLY A 151 -3.73 -16.20 21.36
C GLY A 151 -2.86 -16.27 22.60
N ALA A 152 -1.67 -15.65 22.58
CA ALA A 152 -0.77 -15.57 23.74
C ALA A 152 -1.40 -14.78 24.90
N ILE A 153 -2.08 -13.67 24.63
CA ILE A 153 -2.78 -12.87 25.65
C ILE A 153 -3.89 -13.68 26.33
N ASN A 154 -4.67 -14.46 25.57
CA ASN A 154 -5.72 -15.30 26.14
C ASN A 154 -5.19 -16.49 26.93
N PHE A 155 -3.99 -16.98 26.60
CA PHE A 155 -3.33 -18.06 27.35
C PHE A 155 -2.76 -17.58 28.71
N LEU A 156 -2.41 -16.28 28.81
CA LEU A 156 -1.86 -15.67 30.03
C LEU A 156 -2.94 -15.15 31.00
N LYS A 157 -4.21 -15.20 30.63
CA LYS A 157 -5.36 -14.88 31.50
C LYS A 157 -5.98 -16.12 32.08
#